data_288134f18ffc43077c5c65130e4a3aab
#
_entry.id   288134f18ffc43077c5c65130e4a3aab
#
_cell.length_a   1.000
_cell.length_b   1.000
_cell.length_c   1.000
_cell.angle_alpha   90.00
_cell.angle_beta   90.00
_cell.angle_gamma   90.00
#
_symmetry.space_group_name_H-M   'P 1'
#
loop_
_entity.id
_entity.type
_entity.pdbx_description
1 polymer ?
#
loop_
_entity_poly.entity_id
_entity_poly.type
_entity_poly.pdbx_seq_one_letter_code
_entity_poly.pdbx_strand_id
1 'polypeptide(L)'
;MKVGHAQKTLYAALYAAEFPAQALLRLRPDLQSKAVAILHGRNTQQSVCALNGHARRRGVTPGMTRLEAEELEGLLVLQRSEETEAAARAVFLECASRFSPRIEETSEGTACTLVLDIAGTERLFGPPQKLAERLRSALVMTGFHVSIAVSANYDAARMKAATTRGIVVIPEGEEANALAKLPLRSLNLADDHYETFVLWGIRTLDQLAALPEVDLISRLGQQACRLRELALGKARHAFQPIEEKFQLKELLDFETHVEQMDSLLFICANMINSLVTRATERALSLALLNVHLDLEGGLIYERVIRPAIPSVDRKFLLKLVQLEIAAYPPQAAVATLSLSAEAGHSSRVQLGLFTPQIPEPSRLDVTLARLKSLVGDERVGSPVLEDAHQPGRFHIDSFTVNAKVTERKPAPPRLALRRMRPPIPVRVILLAMRPIAFRNAEKRYEIIDAYGPWKTSGCWWSDNGWDAEEWDVLASNAGGESIACLLALDRIRDIWLLEALYD
;
A
#
# COMPACT_ATOMS: atom_id res chain seq x y z
N MET A 1 -50.73 -15.54 -1.38
CA MET A 1 -50.05 -14.49 -0.61
C MET A 1 -49.02 -15.15 0.29
N LYS A 2 -47.73 -15.08 -0.09
CA LYS A 2 -46.64 -15.52 0.80
C LYS A 2 -46.45 -14.45 1.86
N VAL A 3 -46.72 -14.80 3.09
CA VAL A 3 -46.40 -13.97 4.26
C VAL A 3 -44.90 -13.74 4.23
N GLY A 4 -44.47 -12.49 3.97
CA GLY A 4 -43.10 -12.11 4.03
C GLY A 4 -42.51 -12.42 5.41
N HIS A 5 -41.55 -13.32 5.48
CA HIS A 5 -40.75 -13.48 6.68
C HIS A 5 -40.15 -12.12 6.99
N ALA A 6 -40.51 -11.53 8.11
CA ALA A 6 -39.85 -10.34 8.63
C ALA A 6 -38.37 -10.68 8.70
N GLN A 7 -37.54 -10.00 7.89
CA GLN A 7 -36.11 -10.23 7.84
C GLN A 7 -35.58 -9.93 9.23
N LYS A 8 -35.07 -10.95 9.92
CA LYS A 8 -34.56 -10.84 11.28
C LYS A 8 -33.34 -9.90 11.24
N THR A 9 -33.47 -8.73 11.83
CA THR A 9 -32.39 -7.75 11.94
C THR A 9 -31.41 -8.21 13.02
N LEU A 10 -30.12 -8.07 12.74
CA LEU A 10 -29.05 -8.34 13.70
C LEU A 10 -27.84 -7.43 13.40
N TYR A 11 -27.44 -6.67 14.39
CA TYR A 11 -26.37 -5.67 14.25
C TYR A 11 -25.21 -5.98 15.17
N ALA A 12 -23.99 -5.78 14.65
CA ALA A 12 -22.76 -5.81 15.44
C ALA A 12 -22.16 -4.40 15.45
N ALA A 13 -22.10 -3.78 16.60
CA ALA A 13 -21.49 -2.48 16.79
C ALA A 13 -20.05 -2.64 17.28
N LEU A 14 -19.12 -2.00 16.60
CA LEU A 14 -17.69 -1.92 16.91
C LEU A 14 -17.40 -0.54 17.44
N TYR A 15 -16.87 -0.44 18.64
CA TYR A 15 -16.51 0.83 19.27
C TYR A 15 -15.02 0.89 19.54
N ALA A 16 -14.32 1.76 18.85
CA ALA A 16 -12.91 2.07 19.06
C ALA A 16 -12.81 3.39 19.85
N ALA A 17 -12.63 3.29 21.15
CA ALA A 17 -12.39 4.44 22.00
C ALA A 17 -11.02 5.06 21.72
N GLU A 18 -10.87 6.38 21.98
CA GLU A 18 -9.60 7.08 21.87
C GLU A 18 -8.95 6.86 20.48
N PHE A 19 -9.76 6.91 19.42
CA PHE A 19 -9.35 6.55 18.07
C PHE A 19 -8.12 7.32 17.56
N PRO A 20 -7.94 8.63 17.86
CA PRO A 20 -6.70 9.35 17.49
C PRO A 20 -5.44 8.71 18.08
N ALA A 21 -5.53 8.25 19.35
CA ALA A 21 -4.39 7.56 19.97
C ALA A 21 -4.14 6.17 19.35
N GLN A 22 -5.20 5.42 19.05
CA GLN A 22 -5.07 4.13 18.38
C GLN A 22 -4.51 4.27 16.97
N ALA A 23 -4.94 5.27 16.20
CA ALA A 23 -4.48 5.54 14.84
C ALA A 23 -2.97 5.75 14.76
N LEU A 24 -2.41 6.53 15.68
CA LEU A 24 -0.96 6.77 15.76
C LEU A 24 -0.19 5.56 16.30
N LEU A 25 -0.68 4.95 17.39
CA LEU A 25 0.05 3.91 18.11
C LEU A 25 0.04 2.54 17.42
N ARG A 26 -0.92 2.26 16.52
CA ARG A 26 -1.01 0.96 15.83
C ARG A 26 0.23 0.65 14.96
N LEU A 27 0.86 1.68 14.39
CA LEU A 27 2.08 1.57 13.58
C LEU A 27 3.36 1.83 14.38
N ARG A 28 3.23 2.16 15.67
CA ARG A 28 4.33 2.49 16.57
C ARG A 28 4.34 1.57 17.80
N PRO A 29 4.71 0.28 17.64
CA PRO A 29 4.77 -0.68 18.76
C PRO A 29 5.73 -0.23 19.87
N ASP A 30 6.77 0.53 19.52
CA ASP A 30 7.74 1.13 20.44
C ASP A 30 7.12 2.10 21.46
N LEU A 31 5.96 2.69 21.11
CA LEU A 31 5.23 3.64 21.95
C LEU A 31 4.05 3.02 22.71
N GLN A 32 3.60 1.82 22.32
CA GLN A 32 2.42 1.19 22.94
C GLN A 32 2.56 0.96 24.44
N SER A 33 3.79 0.71 24.93
CA SER A 33 4.08 0.51 26.36
C SER A 33 4.30 1.83 27.14
N LYS A 34 4.41 2.96 26.45
CA LYS A 34 4.62 4.27 27.07
C LYS A 34 3.28 4.94 27.37
N ALA A 35 3.29 5.88 28.31
CA ALA A 35 2.14 6.76 28.52
C ALA A 35 2.11 7.81 27.40
N VAL A 36 1.02 7.82 26.63
CA VAL A 36 0.86 8.70 25.46
C VAL A 36 -0.45 9.46 25.55
N ALA A 37 -0.40 10.78 25.34
CA ALA A 37 -1.54 11.68 25.20
C ALA A 37 -1.49 12.37 23.84
N ILE A 38 -2.66 12.56 23.23
CA ILE A 38 -2.82 13.23 21.95
C ILE A 38 -3.44 14.60 22.18
N LEU A 39 -2.79 15.63 21.67
CA LEU A 39 -3.27 16.99 21.72
C LEU A 39 -4.05 17.37 20.47
N HIS A 40 -5.10 18.16 20.67
CA HIS A 40 -5.83 18.83 19.60
C HIS A 40 -5.87 20.34 19.90
N GLY A 41 -5.87 21.14 18.83
CA GLY A 41 -5.87 22.60 18.92
C GLY A 41 -4.59 23.23 18.36
N ARG A 42 -4.57 24.57 18.31
CA ARG A 42 -3.43 25.35 17.79
C ARG A 42 -2.81 26.18 18.92
N ASN A 43 -1.48 26.24 18.91
CA ASN A 43 -0.70 27.08 19.82
C ASN A 43 -1.05 26.88 21.31
N THR A 44 -1.38 27.97 22.04
CA THR A 44 -1.65 27.98 23.48
C THR A 44 -2.97 27.33 23.89
N GLN A 45 -3.85 27.00 22.95
CA GLN A 45 -5.15 26.38 23.22
C GLN A 45 -5.18 24.86 22.99
N GLN A 46 -4.02 24.22 23.05
CA GLN A 46 -3.91 22.78 22.92
C GLN A 46 -4.40 22.08 24.18
N SER A 47 -5.25 21.08 24.00
CA SER A 47 -5.73 20.23 25.08
C SER A 47 -5.70 18.75 24.68
N VAL A 48 -5.62 17.88 25.69
CA VAL A 48 -5.64 16.44 25.50
C VAL A 48 -7.02 16.02 24.97
N CYS A 49 -7.06 15.48 23.73
CA CYS A 49 -8.29 14.96 23.14
C CYS A 49 -8.38 13.43 23.24
N ALA A 50 -7.27 12.71 23.22
CA ALA A 50 -7.24 11.26 23.33
C ALA A 50 -6.00 10.79 24.08
N LEU A 51 -6.03 9.59 24.66
CA LEU A 51 -4.95 9.07 25.49
C LEU A 51 -4.97 7.53 25.52
N ASN A 52 -3.84 6.91 25.78
CA ASN A 52 -3.79 5.48 25.98
C ASN A 52 -4.00 5.07 27.44
N GLY A 53 -4.16 3.76 27.69
CA GLY A 53 -4.40 3.23 29.02
C GLY A 53 -3.25 3.51 30.01
N HIS A 54 -2.01 3.68 29.54
CA HIS A 54 -0.86 4.02 30.38
C HIS A 54 -0.90 5.47 30.85
N ALA A 55 -1.29 6.41 29.98
CA ALA A 55 -1.48 7.81 30.32
C ALA A 55 -2.63 7.98 31.33
N ARG A 56 -3.77 7.27 31.11
CA ARG A 56 -4.92 7.28 32.01
C ARG A 56 -4.57 6.84 33.43
N ARG A 57 -3.72 5.80 33.56
CA ARG A 57 -3.26 5.34 34.88
C ARG A 57 -2.32 6.34 35.60
N ARG A 58 -1.74 7.26 34.85
CA ARG A 58 -0.91 8.37 35.40
C ARG A 58 -1.73 9.62 35.72
N GLY A 59 -3.07 9.55 35.62
CA GLY A 59 -3.95 10.65 35.96
C GLY A 59 -4.22 11.64 34.82
N VAL A 60 -3.78 11.34 33.58
CA VAL A 60 -4.13 12.17 32.43
C VAL A 60 -5.63 12.03 32.11
N THR A 61 -6.29 13.16 31.92
CA THR A 61 -7.71 13.22 31.57
C THR A 61 -7.91 14.03 30.29
N PRO A 62 -8.94 13.69 29.47
CA PRO A 62 -9.32 14.53 28.35
C PRO A 62 -9.64 15.96 28.81
N GLY A 63 -9.25 16.95 28.03
CA GLY A 63 -9.42 18.37 28.35
C GLY A 63 -8.26 19.00 29.12
N MET A 64 -7.30 18.23 29.65
CA MET A 64 -6.06 18.79 30.21
C MET A 64 -5.35 19.65 29.18
N THR A 65 -4.83 20.79 29.60
CA THR A 65 -4.01 21.65 28.77
C THR A 65 -2.64 21.00 28.48
N ARG A 66 -1.97 21.49 27.46
CA ARG A 66 -0.62 21.02 27.13
C ARG A 66 0.35 21.18 28.31
N LEU A 67 0.31 22.32 29.01
CA LEU A 67 1.20 22.59 30.14
C LEU A 67 0.96 21.59 31.28
N GLU A 68 -0.29 21.35 31.66
CA GLU A 68 -0.64 20.36 32.69
C GLU A 68 -0.20 18.94 32.31
N ALA A 69 -0.29 18.61 31.01
CA ALA A 69 0.18 17.31 30.53
C ALA A 69 1.69 17.17 30.54
N GLU A 70 2.43 18.20 30.14
CA GLU A 70 3.91 18.22 30.12
C GLU A 70 4.55 18.21 31.53
N GLU A 71 3.82 18.62 32.56
CA GLU A 71 4.27 18.51 33.95
C GLU A 71 4.31 17.05 34.46
N LEU A 72 3.62 16.14 33.78
CA LEU A 72 3.59 14.74 34.19
C LEU A 72 4.83 13.98 33.66
N GLU A 73 5.69 13.59 34.59
CA GLU A 73 6.95 12.91 34.28
C GLU A 73 6.73 11.62 33.49
N GLY A 74 7.45 11.49 32.35
CA GLY A 74 7.42 10.32 31.48
C GLY A 74 6.13 10.16 30.67
N LEU A 75 5.34 11.22 30.50
CA LEU A 75 4.25 11.30 29.53
C LEU A 75 4.81 11.76 28.18
N LEU A 76 4.50 11.01 27.14
CA LEU A 76 4.75 11.42 25.76
C LEU A 76 3.50 12.11 25.21
N VAL A 77 3.69 13.32 24.74
CA VAL A 77 2.61 14.14 24.19
C VAL A 77 2.79 14.21 22.68
N LEU A 78 1.79 13.83 21.91
CA LEU A 78 1.80 13.82 20.44
C LEU A 78 0.66 14.69 19.88
N GLN A 79 0.88 15.29 18.72
CA GLN A 79 -0.14 16.07 18.04
C GLN A 79 -1.13 15.18 17.30
N ARG A 80 -2.42 15.56 17.28
CA ARG A 80 -3.45 14.90 16.50
C ARG A 80 -3.20 15.07 14.99
N SER A 81 -3.28 13.99 14.24
CA SER A 81 -3.20 14.00 12.78
C SER A 81 -4.50 13.46 12.19
N GLU A 82 -5.26 14.32 11.53
CA GLU A 82 -6.51 13.95 10.85
C GLU A 82 -6.24 13.02 9.65
N GLU A 83 -5.10 13.17 8.99
CA GLU A 83 -4.71 12.31 7.87
C GLU A 83 -4.37 10.90 8.32
N THR A 84 -3.62 10.77 9.41
CA THR A 84 -3.35 9.46 10.03
C THR A 84 -4.64 8.79 10.51
N GLU A 85 -5.57 9.55 11.09
CA GLU A 85 -6.88 9.04 11.50
C GLU A 85 -7.72 8.59 10.30
N ALA A 86 -7.74 9.36 9.20
CA ALA A 86 -8.45 8.98 7.99
C ALA A 86 -7.90 7.68 7.37
N ALA A 87 -6.57 7.53 7.30
CA ALA A 87 -5.93 6.30 6.86
C ALA A 87 -6.25 5.11 7.79
N ALA A 88 -6.21 5.31 9.11
CA ALA A 88 -6.56 4.30 10.09
C ALA A 88 -8.03 3.89 10.00
N ARG A 89 -8.93 4.86 9.76
CA ARG A 89 -10.37 4.64 9.58
C ARG A 89 -10.66 3.78 8.35
N ALA A 90 -9.98 4.02 7.24
CA ALA A 90 -10.09 3.20 6.04
C ALA A 90 -9.71 1.74 6.32
N VAL A 91 -8.62 1.50 7.08
CA VAL A 91 -8.22 0.15 7.50
C VAL A 91 -9.26 -0.50 8.42
N PHE A 92 -9.80 0.27 9.38
CA PHE A 92 -10.83 -0.21 10.32
C PHE A 92 -12.10 -0.63 9.59
N LEU A 93 -12.57 0.20 8.65
CA LEU A 93 -13.71 -0.07 7.79
C LEU A 93 -13.48 -1.30 6.91
N GLU A 94 -12.32 -1.40 6.28
CA GLU A 94 -11.96 -2.53 5.44
C GLU A 94 -11.96 -3.86 6.21
N CYS A 95 -11.41 -3.87 7.42
CA CYS A 95 -11.47 -5.07 8.28
C CYS A 95 -12.92 -5.48 8.59
N ALA A 96 -13.81 -4.50 8.83
CA ALA A 96 -15.21 -4.73 9.12
C ALA A 96 -15.98 -5.23 7.88
N SER A 97 -15.68 -4.71 6.69
CA SER A 97 -16.35 -5.04 5.43
C SER A 97 -16.23 -6.52 5.03
N ARG A 98 -15.24 -7.22 5.56
CA ARG A 98 -15.05 -8.68 5.36
C ARG A 98 -16.13 -9.53 6.02
N PHE A 99 -16.81 -8.99 7.02
CA PHE A 99 -17.85 -9.70 7.76
C PHE A 99 -19.26 -9.31 7.32
N SER A 100 -19.43 -8.09 6.83
CA SER A 100 -20.66 -7.62 6.21
C SER A 100 -20.39 -6.50 5.23
N PRO A 101 -21.00 -6.49 4.05
CA PRO A 101 -20.90 -5.37 3.11
C PRO A 101 -21.77 -4.17 3.52
N ARG A 102 -22.64 -4.33 4.52
CA ARG A 102 -23.53 -3.29 5.00
C ARG A 102 -23.02 -2.74 6.32
N ILE A 103 -22.33 -1.61 6.25
CA ILE A 103 -21.70 -0.94 7.37
C ILE A 103 -22.15 0.51 7.41
N GLU A 104 -22.50 0.98 8.59
CA GLU A 104 -22.79 2.38 8.87
C GLU A 104 -21.79 2.91 9.88
N GLU A 105 -21.23 4.10 9.62
CA GLU A 105 -20.34 4.79 10.55
C GLU A 105 -21.09 5.84 11.33
N THR A 106 -20.93 5.82 12.66
CA THR A 106 -21.52 6.80 13.58
C THR A 106 -20.46 7.25 14.57
N SER A 107 -19.42 7.89 14.07
CA SER A 107 -18.33 8.38 14.93
C SER A 107 -18.76 9.60 15.74
N GLU A 108 -18.50 9.58 17.05
CA GLU A 108 -18.81 10.67 17.98
C GLU A 108 -17.57 11.07 18.76
N GLY A 109 -17.25 12.35 18.79
CA GLY A 109 -16.09 12.88 19.51
C GLY A 109 -14.78 12.31 19.00
N THR A 110 -14.04 11.62 19.88
CA THR A 110 -12.76 10.97 19.57
C THR A 110 -12.88 9.45 19.40
N ALA A 111 -14.08 8.91 19.39
CA ALA A 111 -14.34 7.49 19.14
C ALA A 111 -14.73 7.25 17.68
N CYS A 112 -14.30 6.11 17.14
CA CYS A 112 -14.79 5.61 15.86
C CYS A 112 -15.74 4.43 16.11
N THR A 113 -16.96 4.53 15.61
CA THR A 113 -17.99 3.51 15.77
C THR A 113 -18.48 3.03 14.41
N LEU A 114 -18.37 1.73 14.16
CA LEU A 114 -18.96 1.09 12.98
C LEU A 114 -20.07 0.13 13.44
N VAL A 115 -21.19 0.18 12.75
CA VAL A 115 -22.28 -0.78 12.97
C VAL A 115 -22.49 -1.60 11.71
N LEU A 116 -22.39 -2.91 11.82
CA LEU A 116 -22.55 -3.87 10.74
C LEU A 116 -23.95 -4.50 10.81
N ASP A 117 -24.64 -4.56 9.70
CA ASP A 117 -25.78 -5.46 9.56
C ASP A 117 -25.27 -6.88 9.28
N ILE A 118 -25.38 -7.74 10.27
CA ILE A 118 -24.89 -9.13 10.22
C ILE A 118 -26.03 -10.15 10.05
N ALA A 119 -27.21 -9.68 9.67
CA ALA A 119 -28.34 -10.58 9.40
C ALA A 119 -28.00 -11.58 8.26
N GLY A 120 -28.24 -12.85 8.50
CA GLY A 120 -27.97 -13.93 7.52
C GLY A 120 -26.51 -14.38 7.39
N THR A 121 -25.57 -13.80 8.14
CA THR A 121 -24.14 -14.17 8.09
C THR A 121 -23.80 -15.41 8.94
N GLU A 122 -24.73 -15.94 9.70
CA GLU A 122 -24.53 -17.06 10.62
C GLU A 122 -23.99 -18.34 9.94
N ARG A 123 -24.37 -18.54 8.66
CA ARG A 123 -23.88 -19.70 7.88
C ARG A 123 -22.39 -19.61 7.53
N LEU A 124 -21.86 -18.40 7.45
CA LEU A 124 -20.46 -18.12 7.07
C LEU A 124 -19.56 -18.05 8.30
N PHE A 125 -20.01 -17.37 9.35
CA PHE A 125 -19.18 -17.04 10.50
C PHE A 125 -19.60 -17.75 11.79
N GLY A 126 -20.72 -18.47 11.79
CA GLY A 126 -21.28 -19.13 12.96
C GLY A 126 -22.18 -18.20 13.81
N PRO A 127 -22.49 -18.58 15.05
CA PRO A 127 -23.34 -17.78 15.91
C PRO A 127 -22.73 -16.41 16.22
N PRO A 128 -23.56 -15.42 16.62
CA PRO A 128 -23.12 -14.03 16.83
C PRO A 128 -21.90 -13.85 17.72
N GLN A 129 -21.75 -14.67 18.74
CA GLN A 129 -20.59 -14.67 19.63
C GLN A 129 -19.28 -15.02 18.87
N LYS A 130 -19.30 -16.07 18.04
CA LYS A 130 -18.13 -16.47 17.23
C LYS A 130 -17.77 -15.46 16.17
N LEU A 131 -18.78 -14.85 15.54
CA LEU A 131 -18.56 -13.75 14.58
C LEU A 131 -17.84 -12.59 15.29
N ALA A 132 -18.34 -12.15 16.45
CA ALA A 132 -17.75 -11.06 17.21
C ALA A 132 -16.29 -11.37 17.65
N GLU A 133 -16.00 -12.61 18.05
CA GLU A 133 -14.64 -13.04 18.38
C GLU A 133 -13.69 -12.99 17.18
N ARG A 134 -14.12 -13.48 16.01
CA ARG A 134 -13.35 -13.42 14.76
C ARG A 134 -13.12 -11.98 14.34
N LEU A 135 -14.14 -11.15 14.40
CA LEU A 135 -14.09 -9.74 14.08
C LEU A 135 -13.08 -9.00 14.96
N ARG A 136 -13.16 -9.24 16.29
CA ARG A 136 -12.20 -8.68 17.26
C ARG A 136 -10.77 -9.12 16.97
N SER A 137 -10.57 -10.41 16.68
CA SER A 137 -9.23 -10.94 16.36
C SER A 137 -8.65 -10.30 15.11
N ALA A 138 -9.45 -10.13 14.06
CA ALA A 138 -9.02 -9.47 12.83
C ALA A 138 -8.59 -8.01 13.08
N LEU A 139 -9.36 -7.28 13.88
CA LEU A 139 -9.04 -5.89 14.23
C LEU A 139 -7.80 -5.75 15.11
N VAL A 140 -7.60 -6.67 16.06
CA VAL A 140 -6.38 -6.70 16.89
C VAL A 140 -5.14 -6.94 16.04
N MET A 141 -5.21 -7.78 15.01
CA MET A 141 -4.10 -8.01 14.09
C MET A 141 -3.71 -6.77 13.28
N THR A 142 -4.63 -5.83 13.07
CA THR A 142 -4.36 -4.53 12.44
C THR A 142 -4.06 -3.41 13.43
N GLY A 143 -3.94 -3.75 14.73
CA GLY A 143 -3.55 -2.83 15.80
C GLY A 143 -4.70 -2.08 16.46
N PHE A 144 -5.98 -2.47 16.21
CA PHE A 144 -7.13 -1.85 16.85
C PHE A 144 -7.65 -2.63 18.05
N HIS A 145 -7.97 -1.89 19.11
CA HIS A 145 -8.60 -2.41 20.31
C HIS A 145 -10.05 -1.92 20.38
N VAL A 146 -10.99 -2.82 20.23
CA VAL A 146 -12.41 -2.49 20.15
C VAL A 146 -13.25 -3.22 21.20
N SER A 147 -14.34 -2.59 21.59
CA SER A 147 -15.48 -3.23 22.23
C SER A 147 -16.51 -3.59 21.18
N ILE A 148 -17.15 -4.73 21.32
CA ILE A 148 -18.14 -5.23 20.36
C ILE A 148 -19.41 -5.58 21.09
N ALA A 149 -20.55 -5.07 20.62
CA ALA A 149 -21.86 -5.51 21.08
C ALA A 149 -22.73 -5.97 19.92
N VAL A 150 -23.45 -7.06 20.12
CA VAL A 150 -24.38 -7.60 19.12
C VAL A 150 -25.80 -7.54 19.69
N SER A 151 -26.77 -7.02 18.92
CA SER A 151 -28.18 -6.94 19.27
C SER A 151 -29.06 -6.96 18.02
N ALA A 152 -30.33 -7.35 18.19
CA ALA A 152 -31.35 -7.20 17.17
C ALA A 152 -31.73 -5.72 16.93
N ASN A 153 -31.41 -4.83 17.87
CA ASN A 153 -31.64 -3.40 17.79
C ASN A 153 -30.31 -2.64 17.55
N TYR A 154 -30.30 -1.75 16.56
CA TYR A 154 -29.15 -0.95 16.16
C TYR A 154 -28.58 -0.10 17.30
N ASP A 155 -29.44 0.72 17.93
CA ASP A 155 -29.04 1.65 18.97
C ASP A 155 -28.62 0.93 20.26
N ALA A 156 -29.27 -0.21 20.58
CA ALA A 156 -28.87 -1.05 21.71
C ALA A 156 -27.44 -1.61 21.50
N ALA A 157 -27.14 -2.10 20.31
CA ALA A 157 -25.78 -2.56 19.98
C ALA A 157 -24.78 -1.41 20.13
N ARG A 158 -25.03 -0.23 19.53
CA ARG A 158 -24.17 0.96 19.57
C ARG A 158 -23.90 1.43 21.01
N MET A 159 -24.95 1.67 21.79
CA MET A 159 -24.80 2.14 23.17
C MET A 159 -24.07 1.13 24.05
N LYS A 160 -24.36 -0.16 23.87
CA LYS A 160 -23.70 -1.20 24.66
C LYS A 160 -22.21 -1.35 24.31
N ALA A 161 -21.82 -1.25 23.03
CA ALA A 161 -20.43 -1.28 22.60
C ALA A 161 -19.63 -0.12 23.21
N ALA A 162 -20.20 1.08 23.26
CA ALA A 162 -19.56 2.28 23.81
C ALA A 162 -19.36 2.22 25.34
N THR A 163 -20.19 1.46 26.04
CA THR A 163 -20.20 1.44 27.53
C THR A 163 -19.59 0.19 28.15
N THR A 164 -19.37 -0.85 27.36
CA THR A 164 -18.85 -2.13 27.86
C THR A 164 -17.48 -2.45 27.22
N ARG A 165 -16.61 -3.08 27.97
CA ARG A 165 -15.34 -3.59 27.42
C ARG A 165 -15.49 -5.03 26.99
N GLY A 166 -14.87 -5.38 25.86
CA GLY A 166 -14.86 -6.74 25.33
C GLY A 166 -16.00 -7.03 24.37
N ILE A 167 -16.58 -8.22 24.47
CA ILE A 167 -17.65 -8.69 23.59
C ILE A 167 -18.91 -8.93 24.42
N VAL A 168 -20.03 -8.41 23.97
CA VAL A 168 -21.35 -8.63 24.58
C VAL A 168 -22.36 -8.97 23.50
N VAL A 169 -23.11 -10.05 23.68
CA VAL A 169 -24.24 -10.41 22.82
C VAL A 169 -25.52 -10.25 23.65
N ILE A 170 -26.41 -9.38 23.19
CA ILE A 170 -27.72 -9.14 23.81
C ILE A 170 -28.71 -10.11 23.16
N PRO A 171 -29.33 -11.02 23.91
CA PRO A 171 -30.39 -11.87 23.38
C PRO A 171 -31.57 -11.02 22.89
N GLU A 172 -32.25 -11.49 21.85
CA GLU A 172 -33.46 -10.84 21.32
C GLU A 172 -34.54 -10.72 22.39
N GLY A 173 -35.05 -9.50 22.58
CA GLY A 173 -36.04 -9.19 23.62
C GLY A 173 -35.48 -8.76 24.97
N GLU A 174 -34.14 -8.91 25.18
CA GLU A 174 -33.47 -8.52 26.43
C GLU A 174 -32.80 -7.14 26.34
N GLU A 175 -33.06 -6.38 25.26
CA GLU A 175 -32.42 -5.09 25.01
C GLU A 175 -32.68 -4.09 26.16
N ALA A 176 -33.93 -4.00 26.64
CA ALA A 176 -34.29 -3.09 27.74
C ALA A 176 -33.51 -3.42 29.02
N ASN A 177 -33.39 -4.70 29.36
CA ASN A 177 -32.62 -5.15 30.53
C ASN A 177 -31.12 -4.88 30.38
N ALA A 178 -30.59 -5.11 29.19
CA ALA A 178 -29.18 -4.87 28.89
C ALA A 178 -28.80 -3.39 28.94
N LEU A 179 -29.72 -2.49 28.61
CA LEU A 179 -29.57 -1.04 28.64
C LEU A 179 -29.90 -0.39 29.98
N ALA A 180 -30.70 -1.04 30.82
CA ALA A 180 -31.30 -0.47 32.03
C ALA A 180 -30.32 0.37 32.89
N LYS A 181 -29.14 -0.19 33.19
CA LYS A 181 -28.13 0.43 34.05
C LYS A 181 -27.21 1.43 33.35
N LEU A 182 -27.37 1.66 32.04
CA LEU A 182 -26.57 2.62 31.34
C LEU A 182 -26.87 4.04 31.78
N PRO A 183 -25.86 4.92 31.88
CA PRO A 183 -26.06 6.30 32.25
C PRO A 183 -26.82 7.05 31.15
N LEU A 184 -27.57 8.05 31.49
CA LEU A 184 -28.38 8.88 30.60
C LEU A 184 -27.54 9.52 29.47
N ARG A 185 -26.25 9.79 29.73
CA ARG A 185 -25.29 10.31 28.73
C ARG A 185 -25.07 9.38 27.54
N SER A 186 -25.42 8.09 27.65
CA SER A 186 -25.34 7.13 26.52
C SER A 186 -26.32 7.44 25.38
N LEU A 187 -27.29 8.31 25.59
CA LEU A 187 -28.28 8.75 24.61
C LEU A 187 -27.83 9.95 23.77
N ASN A 188 -26.63 10.52 24.07
CA ASN A 188 -26.17 11.72 23.41
C ASN A 188 -27.20 12.84 23.32
N LEU A 189 -27.76 13.19 24.50
CA LEU A 189 -28.80 14.20 24.64
C LEU A 189 -28.24 15.61 24.44
N ALA A 190 -29.08 16.51 23.94
CA ALA A 190 -28.81 17.94 24.06
C ALA A 190 -28.70 18.36 25.53
N ASP A 191 -27.78 19.30 25.82
CA ASP A 191 -27.49 19.72 27.21
C ASP A 191 -28.75 20.10 28.00
N ASP A 192 -29.66 20.84 27.38
CA ASP A 192 -30.96 21.24 28.02
C ASP A 192 -31.80 20.06 28.46
N HIS A 193 -31.89 19.02 27.65
CA HIS A 193 -32.61 17.80 27.98
C HIS A 193 -31.87 17.01 29.06
N TYR A 194 -30.56 16.92 28.98
CA TYR A 194 -29.76 16.24 29.98
C TYR A 194 -29.91 16.88 31.35
N GLU A 195 -29.77 18.21 31.44
CA GLU A 195 -29.97 18.97 32.71
C GLU A 195 -31.38 18.79 33.26
N THR A 196 -32.38 18.85 32.39
CA THR A 196 -33.77 18.65 32.80
C THR A 196 -33.97 17.27 33.42
N PHE A 197 -33.50 16.22 32.83
CA PHE A 197 -33.59 14.86 33.36
C PHE A 197 -32.78 14.70 34.67
N VAL A 198 -31.61 15.31 34.77
CA VAL A 198 -30.81 15.30 36.00
C VAL A 198 -31.56 16.00 37.15
N LEU A 199 -32.23 17.15 36.88
CA LEU A 199 -33.05 17.87 37.86
C LEU A 199 -34.25 17.01 38.32
N TRP A 200 -34.79 16.17 37.43
CA TRP A 200 -35.85 15.22 37.82
C TRP A 200 -35.32 13.97 38.54
N GLY A 201 -34.04 13.88 38.78
CA GLY A 201 -33.39 12.74 39.44
C GLY A 201 -33.17 11.52 38.56
N ILE A 202 -33.37 11.65 37.24
CA ILE A 202 -33.20 10.58 36.27
C ILE A 202 -31.73 10.52 35.88
N ARG A 203 -31.09 9.38 36.09
CA ARG A 203 -29.65 9.18 35.84
C ARG A 203 -29.36 7.99 34.93
N THR A 204 -30.30 7.05 34.82
CA THR A 204 -30.16 5.79 34.07
C THR A 204 -31.29 5.59 33.08
N LEU A 205 -31.09 4.71 32.10
CA LEU A 205 -32.02 4.49 31.00
C LEU A 205 -33.32 3.79 31.52
N ASP A 206 -33.23 2.93 32.52
CA ASP A 206 -34.42 2.31 33.14
C ASP A 206 -35.34 3.34 33.81
N GLN A 207 -34.76 4.34 34.48
CA GLN A 207 -35.51 5.43 35.06
C GLN A 207 -36.24 6.27 33.99
N LEU A 208 -35.56 6.55 32.87
CA LEU A 208 -36.18 7.24 31.74
C LEU A 208 -37.26 6.38 31.08
N ALA A 209 -37.03 5.09 30.89
CA ALA A 209 -37.99 4.16 30.30
C ALA A 209 -39.26 3.98 31.16
N ALA A 210 -39.14 4.13 32.49
CA ALA A 210 -40.24 4.02 33.43
C ALA A 210 -41.19 5.22 33.42
N LEU A 211 -40.79 6.37 32.85
CA LEU A 211 -41.66 7.55 32.80
C LEU A 211 -42.86 7.33 31.87
N PRO A 212 -44.06 7.84 32.25
CA PRO A 212 -45.21 7.80 31.38
C PRO A 212 -44.97 8.60 30.09
N GLU A 213 -45.33 8.01 28.96
CA GLU A 213 -45.11 8.62 27.64
C GLU A 213 -45.86 9.95 27.47
N VAL A 214 -47.10 10.01 27.98
CA VAL A 214 -47.94 11.21 27.91
C VAL A 214 -47.30 12.39 28.64
N ASP A 215 -46.70 12.15 29.80
CA ASP A 215 -46.02 13.19 30.59
C ASP A 215 -44.75 13.67 29.93
N LEU A 216 -44.00 12.75 29.31
CA LEU A 216 -42.81 13.08 28.55
C LEU A 216 -43.14 13.95 27.33
N ILE A 217 -44.17 13.59 26.56
CA ILE A 217 -44.61 14.35 25.38
C ILE A 217 -45.08 15.74 25.78
N SER A 218 -45.85 15.85 26.86
CA SER A 218 -46.38 17.15 27.30
C SER A 218 -45.31 18.14 27.73
N ARG A 219 -44.14 17.66 28.20
CA ARG A 219 -43.04 18.51 28.70
C ARG A 219 -41.93 18.73 27.73
N LEU A 220 -41.56 17.72 26.92
CA LEU A 220 -40.39 17.73 26.03
C LEU A 220 -40.76 17.55 24.54
N GLY A 221 -42.06 17.43 24.25
CA GLY A 221 -42.54 17.24 22.88
C GLY A 221 -42.32 15.83 22.32
N GLN A 222 -42.59 15.67 21.04
CA GLN A 222 -42.51 14.37 20.32
C GLN A 222 -41.14 13.68 20.38
N GLN A 223 -40.09 14.45 20.55
CA GLN A 223 -38.71 13.90 20.65
C GLN A 223 -38.56 13.00 21.89
N ALA A 224 -39.31 13.26 22.95
CA ALA A 224 -39.25 12.47 24.18
C ALA A 224 -39.72 11.03 24.00
N CYS A 225 -40.68 10.77 23.10
CA CYS A 225 -41.05 9.41 22.72
C CYS A 225 -39.89 8.63 22.19
N ARG A 226 -39.11 9.23 21.26
CA ARG A 226 -37.93 8.59 20.68
C ARG A 226 -36.86 8.30 21.73
N LEU A 227 -36.63 9.20 22.69
CA LEU A 227 -35.70 8.97 23.79
C LEU A 227 -36.10 7.79 24.65
N ARG A 228 -37.41 7.66 24.95
CA ARG A 228 -37.94 6.51 25.67
C ARG A 228 -37.84 5.21 24.88
N GLU A 229 -38.10 5.24 23.55
CA GLU A 229 -37.90 4.08 22.68
C GLU A 229 -36.44 3.67 22.62
N LEU A 230 -35.51 4.62 22.56
CA LEU A 230 -34.07 4.36 22.63
C LEU A 230 -33.68 3.70 23.96
N ALA A 231 -34.19 4.20 25.08
CA ALA A 231 -33.95 3.63 26.41
C ALA A 231 -34.46 2.21 26.55
N LEU A 232 -35.57 1.89 25.88
CA LEU A 232 -36.18 0.55 25.83
C LEU A 232 -35.54 -0.38 24.82
N GLY A 233 -34.59 0.11 23.96
CA GLY A 233 -34.04 -0.64 22.86
C GLY A 233 -35.05 -1.00 21.77
N LYS A 234 -36.07 -0.16 21.57
CA LYS A 234 -37.18 -0.36 20.61
C LYS A 234 -37.17 0.64 19.46
N ALA A 235 -36.31 1.66 19.52
CA ALA A 235 -36.19 2.67 18.47
C ALA A 235 -35.85 2.03 17.12
N ARG A 236 -36.54 2.49 16.07
CA ARG A 236 -36.24 2.06 14.70
C ARG A 236 -35.17 2.95 14.11
N HIS A 237 -34.18 2.33 13.48
CA HIS A 237 -33.12 3.01 12.78
C HIS A 237 -33.19 2.70 11.30
N ALA A 238 -33.10 3.73 10.45
CA ALA A 238 -32.95 3.57 8.99
C ALA A 238 -31.48 3.43 8.66
N PHE A 239 -31.05 2.20 8.46
CA PHE A 239 -29.65 1.86 8.20
C PHE A 239 -29.16 2.47 6.89
N GLN A 240 -28.07 3.25 6.96
CA GLN A 240 -27.46 3.96 5.84
C GLN A 240 -26.05 3.43 5.59
N PRO A 241 -25.91 2.38 4.76
CA PRO A 241 -24.60 1.80 4.50
C PRO A 241 -23.70 2.76 3.74
N ILE A 242 -22.42 2.81 4.15
CA ILE A 242 -21.38 3.52 3.43
C ILE A 242 -20.79 2.62 2.32
N GLU A 243 -20.41 3.24 1.19
CA GLU A 243 -19.68 2.55 0.13
C GLU A 243 -18.17 2.70 0.39
N GLU A 244 -17.50 1.59 0.58
CA GLU A 244 -16.06 1.54 0.76
C GLU A 244 -15.34 1.37 -0.57
N LYS A 245 -14.31 2.21 -0.82
CA LYS A 245 -13.33 1.98 -1.88
C LYS A 245 -12.12 1.24 -1.29
N PHE A 246 -11.87 0.02 -1.77
CA PHE A 246 -10.69 -0.73 -1.37
C PHE A 246 -9.41 0.01 -1.78
N GLN A 247 -8.60 0.39 -0.81
CA GLN A 247 -7.31 1.04 -1.02
C GLN A 247 -6.28 0.48 -0.05
N LEU A 248 -5.22 -0.09 -0.60
CA LEU A 248 -4.07 -0.51 0.17
C LEU A 248 -3.15 0.70 0.41
N LYS A 249 -3.48 1.50 1.42
CA LYS A 249 -2.70 2.67 1.80
C LYS A 249 -2.57 2.73 3.32
N GLU A 250 -1.36 3.07 3.78
CA GLU A 250 -1.02 3.41 5.15
C GLU A 250 -0.35 4.76 5.16
N LEU A 251 -0.61 5.57 6.17
CA LEU A 251 -0.03 6.90 6.34
C LEU A 251 0.27 7.14 7.81
N LEU A 252 1.38 7.78 8.07
CA LEU A 252 1.79 8.22 9.41
C LEU A 252 2.51 9.57 9.33
N ASP A 253 1.99 10.56 10.08
CA ASP A 253 2.65 11.84 10.29
C ASP A 253 3.56 11.78 11.52
N PHE A 254 4.72 12.38 11.40
CA PHE A 254 5.71 12.47 12.47
C PHE A 254 5.68 13.85 13.10
N GLU A 255 5.50 13.92 14.41
CA GLU A 255 5.59 15.17 15.14
C GLU A 255 7.05 15.70 15.17
N THR A 256 8.00 14.79 15.36
CA THR A 256 9.41 15.07 15.21
C THR A 256 9.90 14.40 13.95
N HIS A 257 10.43 15.20 13.02
CA HIS A 257 10.92 14.71 11.75
C HIS A 257 11.96 13.59 11.94
N VAL A 258 11.86 12.54 11.11
CA VAL A 258 12.70 11.36 11.21
C VAL A 258 13.89 11.49 10.26
N GLU A 259 15.10 11.55 10.81
CA GLU A 259 16.36 11.55 10.05
C GLU A 259 16.99 10.16 9.95
N GLN A 260 16.74 9.31 10.97
CA GLN A 260 17.39 8.02 11.08
C GLN A 260 16.69 6.98 10.18
N MET A 261 17.44 6.40 9.25
CA MET A 261 16.96 5.39 8.33
C MET A 261 16.39 4.15 9.02
N ASP A 262 17.02 3.69 10.11
CA ASP A 262 16.56 2.49 10.83
C ASP A 262 15.18 2.70 11.44
N SER A 263 14.90 3.89 11.97
CA SER A 263 13.59 4.26 12.50
C SER A 263 12.52 4.28 11.41
N LEU A 264 12.85 4.82 10.24
CA LEU A 264 11.95 4.85 9.08
C LEU A 264 11.64 3.44 8.58
N LEU A 265 12.66 2.58 8.45
CA LEU A 265 12.50 1.18 8.03
C LEU A 265 11.69 0.35 9.02
N PHE A 266 11.82 0.61 10.32
CA PHE A 266 11.00 -0.04 11.33
C PHE A 266 9.50 0.26 11.14
N ILE A 267 9.16 1.51 10.85
CA ILE A 267 7.78 1.92 10.58
C ILE A 267 7.29 1.35 9.24
N CYS A 268 8.13 1.40 8.19
CA CYS A 268 7.84 0.75 6.91
C CYS A 268 7.52 -0.75 7.09
N ALA A 269 8.24 -1.45 7.96
CA ALA A 269 7.98 -2.87 8.25
C ALA A 269 6.58 -3.10 8.82
N ASN A 270 6.12 -2.21 9.72
CA ASN A 270 4.78 -2.29 10.31
C ASN A 270 3.69 -1.96 9.28
N MET A 271 3.92 -0.96 8.42
CA MET A 271 3.01 -0.61 7.33
C MET A 271 2.92 -1.75 6.30
N ILE A 272 4.05 -2.31 5.87
CA ILE A 272 4.07 -3.47 4.95
C ILE A 272 3.34 -4.67 5.58
N ASN A 273 3.53 -4.91 6.87
CA ASN A 273 2.82 -5.98 7.57
C ASN A 273 1.29 -5.77 7.51
N SER A 274 0.81 -4.56 7.71
CA SER A 274 -0.61 -4.21 7.60
C SER A 274 -1.11 -4.41 6.15
N LEU A 275 -0.41 -3.85 5.15
CA LEU A 275 -0.78 -3.96 3.73
C LEU A 275 -0.83 -5.43 3.26
N VAL A 276 0.19 -6.23 3.61
CA VAL A 276 0.23 -7.67 3.27
C VAL A 276 -0.90 -8.43 3.94
N THR A 277 -1.18 -8.16 5.20
CA THR A 277 -2.28 -8.80 5.92
C THR A 277 -3.60 -8.53 5.21
N ARG A 278 -3.90 -7.27 4.90
CA ARG A 278 -5.11 -6.83 4.20
C ARG A 278 -5.24 -7.43 2.78
N ALA A 279 -4.14 -7.47 2.02
CA ALA A 279 -4.11 -8.08 0.70
C ALA A 279 -4.36 -9.60 0.76
N THR A 280 -3.66 -10.30 1.67
CA THR A 280 -3.76 -11.77 1.83
C THR A 280 -5.18 -12.21 2.18
N GLU A 281 -5.87 -11.45 2.99
CA GLU A 281 -7.25 -11.71 3.40
C GLU A 281 -8.26 -11.66 2.25
N ARG A 282 -7.91 -10.95 1.18
CA ARG A 282 -8.67 -10.90 -0.09
C ARG A 282 -8.09 -11.83 -1.17
N ALA A 283 -7.20 -12.75 -0.79
CA ALA A 283 -6.46 -13.62 -1.71
C ALA A 283 -5.66 -12.84 -2.78
N LEU A 284 -5.21 -11.63 -2.43
CA LEU A 284 -4.40 -10.76 -3.28
C LEU A 284 -2.95 -10.75 -2.81
N SER A 285 -2.06 -10.32 -3.68
CA SER A 285 -0.64 -10.09 -3.42
C SER A 285 -0.29 -8.65 -3.80
N LEU A 286 0.82 -8.13 -3.30
CA LEU A 286 1.27 -6.78 -3.66
C LEU A 286 2.09 -6.84 -4.96
N ALA A 287 1.59 -6.19 -6.01
CA ALA A 287 2.23 -6.09 -7.32
C ALA A 287 3.10 -4.84 -7.44
N LEU A 288 2.80 -3.81 -6.66
CA LEU A 288 3.51 -2.55 -6.64
C LEU A 288 3.45 -1.96 -5.24
N LEU A 289 4.54 -1.37 -4.79
CA LEU A 289 4.61 -0.53 -3.59
C LEU A 289 5.05 0.86 -4.01
N ASN A 290 4.29 1.87 -3.60
CA ASN A 290 4.68 3.27 -3.74
C ASN A 290 5.07 3.81 -2.35
N VAL A 291 6.31 4.29 -2.23
CA VAL A 291 6.84 4.96 -1.04
C VAL A 291 6.78 6.45 -1.29
N HIS A 292 5.98 7.15 -0.52
CA HIS A 292 5.84 8.60 -0.59
C HIS A 292 6.23 9.21 0.76
N LEU A 293 7.18 10.15 0.74
CA LEU A 293 7.65 10.87 1.91
C LEU A 293 7.48 12.37 1.68
N ASP A 294 6.81 13.04 2.60
CA ASP A 294 6.89 14.49 2.70
C ASP A 294 8.09 14.84 3.57
N LEU A 295 8.99 15.66 3.03
CA LEU A 295 10.23 16.02 3.68
C LEU A 295 10.14 17.43 4.24
N GLU A 296 11.00 17.71 5.21
CA GLU A 296 11.19 19.07 5.74
C GLU A 296 11.52 20.06 4.61
N GLY A 297 10.90 21.25 4.65
CA GLY A 297 11.02 22.25 3.57
C GLY A 297 10.06 22.07 2.41
N GLY A 298 9.09 21.13 2.48
CA GLY A 298 8.06 20.92 1.46
C GLY A 298 8.54 20.12 0.25
N LEU A 299 9.68 19.46 0.36
CA LEU A 299 10.18 18.54 -0.66
C LEU A 299 9.40 17.23 -0.63
N ILE A 300 9.15 16.65 -1.80
CA ILE A 300 8.47 15.38 -1.95
C ILE A 300 9.47 14.33 -2.47
N TYR A 301 9.47 13.17 -1.83
CA TYR A 301 10.21 11.99 -2.25
C TYR A 301 9.22 10.89 -2.62
N GLU A 302 9.30 10.40 -3.84
CA GLU A 302 8.41 9.34 -4.32
C GLU A 302 9.22 8.25 -5.02
N ARG A 303 8.97 6.98 -4.66
CA ARG A 303 9.59 5.80 -5.25
C ARG A 303 8.58 4.69 -5.46
N VAL A 304 8.63 4.12 -6.64
CA VAL A 304 7.76 3.01 -7.05
C VAL A 304 8.58 1.73 -7.13
N ILE A 305 8.25 0.77 -6.29
CA ILE A 305 8.92 -0.52 -6.18
C ILE A 305 8.02 -1.58 -6.80
N ARG A 306 8.50 -2.26 -7.85
CA ARG A 306 7.77 -3.32 -8.55
C ARG A 306 8.50 -4.64 -8.39
N PRO A 307 8.01 -5.56 -7.53
CA PRO A 307 8.46 -6.94 -7.55
C PRO A 307 8.21 -7.58 -8.92
N ALA A 308 9.10 -8.43 -9.42
CA ALA A 308 8.91 -9.13 -10.69
C ALA A 308 7.67 -10.05 -10.67
N ILE A 309 7.32 -10.55 -9.49
CA ILE A 309 6.09 -11.31 -9.24
C ILE A 309 5.41 -10.71 -8.02
N PRO A 310 4.06 -10.50 -8.07
CA PRO A 310 3.31 -10.06 -6.92
C PRO A 310 3.57 -10.93 -5.70
N SER A 311 3.93 -10.32 -4.57
CA SER A 311 4.41 -11.04 -3.38
C SER A 311 3.62 -10.69 -2.11
N VAL A 312 3.58 -11.62 -1.19
CA VAL A 312 3.09 -11.46 0.20
C VAL A 312 4.21 -11.65 1.23
N ASP A 313 5.44 -11.86 0.78
CA ASP A 313 6.59 -11.99 1.66
C ASP A 313 7.04 -10.64 2.20
N ARG A 314 6.74 -10.41 3.48
CA ARG A 314 7.02 -9.16 4.20
C ARG A 314 8.50 -8.81 4.25
N LYS A 315 9.36 -9.82 4.49
CA LYS A 315 10.82 -9.61 4.58
C LYS A 315 11.40 -9.23 3.23
N PHE A 316 10.93 -9.89 2.18
CA PHE A 316 11.32 -9.59 0.81
C PHE A 316 10.91 -8.17 0.41
N LEU A 317 9.64 -7.77 0.63
CA LEU A 317 9.14 -6.44 0.31
C LEU A 317 9.89 -5.35 1.09
N LEU A 318 10.12 -5.55 2.39
CA LEU A 318 10.91 -4.62 3.20
C LEU A 318 12.35 -4.50 2.69
N LYS A 319 12.94 -5.62 2.25
CA LYS A 319 14.31 -5.61 1.69
C LYS A 319 14.38 -4.79 0.40
N LEU A 320 13.37 -4.86 -0.46
CA LEU A 320 13.29 -4.01 -1.65
C LEU A 320 13.17 -2.53 -1.29
N VAL A 321 12.30 -2.18 -0.33
CA VAL A 321 12.19 -0.80 0.17
C VAL A 321 13.52 -0.30 0.74
N GLN A 322 14.19 -1.12 1.56
CA GLN A 322 15.49 -0.79 2.11
C GLN A 322 16.55 -0.50 1.03
N LEU A 323 16.61 -1.35 0.00
CA LEU A 323 17.56 -1.19 -1.10
C LEU A 323 17.28 0.07 -1.92
N GLU A 324 16.00 0.36 -2.19
CA GLU A 324 15.58 1.55 -2.94
C GLU A 324 15.92 2.84 -2.20
N ILE A 325 15.58 2.91 -0.90
CA ILE A 325 15.90 4.10 -0.09
C ILE A 325 17.42 4.24 0.11
N ALA A 326 18.16 3.14 0.22
CA ALA A 326 19.62 3.19 0.34
C ALA A 326 20.30 3.64 -0.96
N ALA A 327 19.75 3.29 -2.12
CA ALA A 327 20.25 3.74 -3.42
C ALA A 327 19.94 5.23 -3.67
N TYR A 328 18.79 5.69 -3.22
CA TYR A 328 18.31 7.06 -3.39
C TYR A 328 17.83 7.62 -2.05
N PRO A 329 18.74 8.04 -1.18
CA PRO A 329 18.36 8.51 0.16
C PRO A 329 17.56 9.82 0.08
N PRO A 330 16.56 10.03 0.95
CA PRO A 330 15.86 11.30 1.06
C PRO A 330 16.85 12.40 1.47
N GLN A 331 16.65 13.61 0.92
CA GLN A 331 17.59 14.73 1.08
C GLN A 331 17.34 15.55 2.35
N ALA A 332 16.24 15.32 3.04
CA ALA A 332 15.86 16.03 4.27
C ALA A 332 15.11 15.07 5.20
N ALA A 333 14.90 15.52 6.44
CA ALA A 333 14.16 14.79 7.44
C ALA A 333 12.71 14.54 7.02
N VAL A 334 12.17 13.37 7.36
CA VAL A 334 10.84 12.93 6.93
C VAL A 334 9.77 13.43 7.91
N ALA A 335 8.81 14.20 7.40
CA ALA A 335 7.66 14.71 8.15
C ALA A 335 6.47 13.73 8.08
N THR A 336 6.20 13.16 6.89
CA THR A 336 5.11 12.20 6.68
C THR A 336 5.62 11.00 5.89
N LEU A 337 5.22 9.81 6.28
CA LEU A 337 5.45 8.57 5.54
C LEU A 337 4.12 7.99 5.08
N SER A 338 3.96 7.80 3.77
CA SER A 338 2.84 7.07 3.20
C SER A 338 3.33 5.89 2.37
N LEU A 339 2.78 4.72 2.62
CA LEU A 339 2.95 3.54 1.77
C LEU A 339 1.62 3.18 1.13
N SER A 340 1.59 3.12 -0.19
CA SER A 340 0.45 2.58 -0.93
C SER A 340 0.87 1.38 -1.78
N ALA A 341 -0.06 0.50 -2.06
CA ALA A 341 0.21 -0.70 -2.84
C ALA A 341 -0.89 -0.95 -3.88
N GLU A 342 -0.50 -1.48 -5.02
CA GLU A 342 -1.43 -2.05 -5.98
C GLU A 342 -1.54 -3.56 -5.76
N ALA A 343 -2.78 -4.04 -5.77
CA ALA A 343 -3.07 -5.44 -5.64
C ALA A 343 -2.85 -6.18 -6.98
N GLY A 344 -2.25 -7.35 -6.90
CA GLY A 344 -2.11 -8.28 -8.03
C GLY A 344 -2.52 -9.68 -7.62
N HIS A 345 -2.82 -10.51 -8.59
CA HIS A 345 -3.03 -11.94 -8.34
C HIS A 345 -1.69 -12.67 -8.36
N SER A 346 -1.39 -13.45 -7.32
CA SER A 346 -0.23 -14.32 -7.36
C SER A 346 -0.48 -15.42 -8.40
N SER A 347 0.20 -15.37 -9.53
CA SER A 347 0.28 -16.53 -10.39
C SER A 347 1.18 -17.56 -9.68
N ARG A 348 0.60 -18.59 -9.08
CA ARG A 348 1.35 -19.78 -8.72
C ARG A 348 1.76 -20.46 -10.02
N VAL A 349 2.95 -20.14 -10.51
CA VAL A 349 3.56 -20.92 -11.59
C VAL A 349 3.93 -22.25 -10.98
N GLN A 350 3.13 -23.28 -11.23
CA GLN A 350 3.49 -24.65 -10.91
C GLN A 350 4.63 -25.04 -11.86
N LEU A 351 5.85 -24.95 -11.36
CA LEU A 351 7.02 -25.45 -12.09
C LEU A 351 6.85 -26.95 -12.27
N GLY A 352 6.89 -27.44 -13.52
CA GLY A 352 6.85 -28.86 -13.80
C GLY A 352 8.04 -29.57 -13.16
N LEU A 353 7.87 -30.83 -12.75
CA LEU A 353 8.87 -31.66 -12.07
C LEU A 353 10.20 -31.77 -12.84
N PHE A 354 10.22 -31.47 -14.13
CA PHE A 354 11.36 -31.56 -15.05
C PHE A 354 11.80 -30.21 -15.61
N THR A 355 11.29 -29.10 -15.07
CA THR A 355 11.74 -27.75 -15.49
C THR A 355 13.12 -27.45 -14.88
N PRO A 356 14.10 -26.93 -15.66
CA PRO A 356 15.39 -26.53 -15.09
C PRO A 356 15.17 -25.58 -13.93
N GLN A 357 16.02 -25.67 -12.89
CA GLN A 357 15.94 -24.81 -11.71
C GLN A 357 16.06 -23.35 -12.15
N ILE A 358 14.91 -22.69 -12.33
CA ILE A 358 14.86 -21.24 -12.51
C ILE A 358 15.14 -20.62 -11.14
N PRO A 359 16.01 -19.61 -11.06
CA PRO A 359 16.25 -18.90 -9.80
C PRO A 359 14.94 -18.48 -9.15
N GLU A 360 14.85 -18.67 -7.86
CA GLU A 360 13.66 -18.25 -7.09
C GLU A 360 13.40 -16.76 -7.36
N PRO A 361 12.22 -16.37 -7.85
CA PRO A 361 11.97 -15.01 -8.34
C PRO A 361 12.30 -13.93 -7.31
N SER A 362 12.04 -14.20 -6.03
CA SER A 362 12.36 -13.29 -4.93
C SER A 362 13.87 -13.04 -4.76
N ARG A 363 14.70 -14.07 -4.97
CA ARG A 363 16.16 -13.93 -4.94
C ARG A 363 16.68 -13.17 -6.14
N LEU A 364 16.05 -13.37 -7.29
CA LEU A 364 16.41 -12.67 -8.51
C LEU A 364 16.11 -11.17 -8.37
N ASP A 365 14.96 -10.79 -7.85
CA ASP A 365 14.57 -9.39 -7.61
C ASP A 365 15.54 -8.67 -6.67
N VAL A 366 15.94 -9.30 -5.56
CA VAL A 366 16.94 -8.72 -4.65
C VAL A 366 18.28 -8.54 -5.37
N THR A 367 18.67 -9.49 -6.22
CA THR A 367 19.92 -9.39 -6.97
C THR A 367 19.87 -8.26 -8.00
N LEU A 368 18.76 -8.15 -8.73
CA LEU A 368 18.53 -7.07 -9.69
C LEU A 368 18.50 -5.69 -9.00
N ALA A 369 17.83 -5.58 -7.85
CA ALA A 369 17.81 -4.33 -7.07
C ALA A 369 19.22 -3.93 -6.60
N ARG A 370 20.04 -4.90 -6.17
CA ARG A 370 21.47 -4.64 -5.84
C ARG A 370 22.29 -4.21 -7.05
N LEU A 371 22.09 -4.86 -8.20
CA LEU A 371 22.78 -4.47 -9.44
C LEU A 371 22.39 -3.06 -9.86
N LYS A 372 21.10 -2.73 -9.82
CA LYS A 372 20.58 -1.38 -10.11
C LYS A 372 21.23 -0.32 -9.21
N SER A 373 21.35 -0.59 -7.92
CA SER A 373 22.00 0.34 -6.99
C SER A 373 23.50 0.55 -7.27
N LEU A 374 24.17 -0.41 -7.94
CA LEU A 374 25.58 -0.32 -8.27
C LEU A 374 25.85 0.33 -9.63
N VAL A 375 25.03 0.02 -10.64
CA VAL A 375 25.31 0.43 -12.04
C VAL A 375 24.29 1.40 -12.62
N GLY A 376 23.21 1.70 -11.88
CA GLY A 376 22.10 2.57 -12.28
C GLY A 376 20.93 1.80 -12.90
N ASP A 377 19.72 2.36 -12.75
CA ASP A 377 18.47 1.72 -13.20
C ASP A 377 18.41 1.46 -14.69
N GLU A 378 18.95 2.38 -15.50
CA GLU A 378 18.93 2.31 -16.97
C GLU A 378 19.83 1.22 -17.54
N ARG A 379 20.71 0.61 -16.73
CA ARG A 379 21.68 -0.39 -17.16
C ARG A 379 21.31 -1.82 -16.78
N VAL A 380 20.20 -1.99 -16.06
CA VAL A 380 19.74 -3.31 -15.57
C VAL A 380 18.31 -3.56 -15.96
N GLY A 381 18.09 -4.49 -16.88
CA GLY A 381 16.74 -4.83 -17.35
C GLY A 381 16.78 -5.88 -18.46
N SER A 382 15.71 -5.97 -19.21
CA SER A 382 15.57 -6.83 -20.39
C SER A 382 15.83 -6.00 -21.64
N PRO A 383 16.77 -6.39 -22.52
CA PRO A 383 16.98 -5.69 -23.78
C PRO A 383 15.80 -5.94 -24.73
N VAL A 384 15.25 -4.87 -25.24
CA VAL A 384 14.17 -4.88 -26.23
C VAL A 384 14.69 -4.24 -27.51
N LEU A 385 14.56 -4.95 -28.63
CA LEU A 385 14.97 -4.43 -29.94
C LEU A 385 14.07 -3.26 -30.33
N GLU A 386 14.69 -2.17 -30.76
CA GLU A 386 13.96 -1.07 -31.37
C GLU A 386 13.64 -1.38 -32.83
N ASP A 387 12.49 -0.91 -33.30
CA ASP A 387 12.14 -0.93 -34.73
C ASP A 387 12.93 0.17 -35.46
N ALA A 388 14.22 -0.10 -35.65
CA ALA A 388 15.16 0.81 -36.29
C ALA A 388 16.03 0.08 -37.31
N HIS A 389 16.37 0.75 -38.41
CA HIS A 389 17.29 0.21 -39.42
C HIS A 389 18.74 0.17 -38.95
N GLN A 390 19.08 0.87 -37.87
CA GLN A 390 20.41 0.85 -37.30
C GLN A 390 20.67 -0.50 -36.62
N PRO A 391 21.71 -1.25 -37.06
CA PRO A 391 22.00 -2.55 -36.50
C PRO A 391 22.31 -2.51 -35.00
N GLY A 392 21.69 -3.44 -34.23
CA GLY A 392 22.00 -3.61 -32.84
C GLY A 392 21.42 -2.54 -31.90
N ARG A 393 20.48 -1.73 -32.38
CA ARG A 393 19.80 -0.74 -31.55
C ARG A 393 18.75 -1.41 -30.65
N PHE A 394 18.86 -1.18 -29.37
CA PHE A 394 17.97 -1.69 -28.36
C PHE A 394 17.89 -0.70 -27.19
N HIS A 395 16.81 -0.74 -26.45
CA HIS A 395 16.70 -0.10 -25.16
C HIS A 395 16.54 -1.15 -24.05
N ILE A 396 16.75 -0.74 -22.82
CA ILE A 396 16.60 -1.63 -21.67
C ILE A 396 15.27 -1.31 -21.00
N ASP A 397 14.34 -2.28 -21.05
CA ASP A 397 13.09 -2.25 -20.31
C ASP A 397 13.27 -2.87 -18.92
N SER A 398 12.33 -2.56 -18.01
CA SER A 398 12.30 -3.19 -16.72
C SER A 398 12.21 -4.71 -16.86
N PHE A 399 12.99 -5.43 -16.06
CA PHE A 399 12.99 -6.89 -16.09
C PHE A 399 11.64 -7.44 -15.71
N THR A 400 11.03 -8.22 -16.59
CA THR A 400 9.78 -8.95 -16.34
C THR A 400 9.98 -10.43 -16.64
N VAL A 401 9.54 -11.30 -15.73
CA VAL A 401 9.55 -12.74 -15.97
C VAL A 401 8.38 -13.07 -16.91
N ASN A 402 8.64 -13.09 -18.21
CA ASN A 402 7.65 -13.52 -19.20
C ASN A 402 7.56 -15.04 -19.21
N ALA A 403 6.46 -15.59 -18.68
CA ALA A 403 6.17 -17.02 -18.71
C ALA A 403 5.75 -17.56 -20.10
N LYS A 404 5.60 -16.69 -21.09
CA LYS A 404 5.24 -17.11 -22.47
C LYS A 404 6.54 -17.38 -23.25
N VAL A 405 6.99 -18.62 -23.19
CA VAL A 405 7.93 -19.13 -24.20
C VAL A 405 7.13 -19.26 -25.51
N THR A 406 7.28 -18.26 -26.38
CA THR A 406 6.79 -18.38 -27.76
C THR A 406 7.67 -19.42 -28.44
N GLU A 407 7.12 -20.55 -28.84
CA GLU A 407 7.81 -21.50 -29.70
C GLU A 407 8.34 -20.77 -30.94
N ARG A 408 9.64 -20.52 -30.98
CA ARG A 408 10.27 -19.96 -32.16
C ARG A 408 10.27 -21.03 -33.23
N LYS A 409 9.59 -20.78 -34.35
CA LYS A 409 9.79 -21.59 -35.56
C LYS A 409 11.28 -21.64 -35.86
N PRO A 410 11.85 -22.81 -36.18
CA PRO A 410 13.26 -22.91 -36.55
C PRO A 410 13.52 -21.97 -37.71
N ALA A 411 14.43 -21.00 -37.51
CA ALA A 411 14.84 -20.11 -38.58
C ALA A 411 15.67 -20.90 -39.61
N PRO A 412 15.59 -20.59 -40.91
CA PRO A 412 16.46 -21.21 -41.89
C PRO A 412 17.93 -20.95 -41.51
N PRO A 413 18.83 -21.89 -41.81
CA PRO A 413 20.24 -21.72 -41.52
C PRO A 413 20.75 -20.45 -42.23
N ARG A 414 21.34 -19.53 -41.45
CA ARG A 414 21.98 -18.31 -41.96
C ARG A 414 23.44 -18.34 -41.54
N LEU A 415 24.30 -17.76 -42.36
CA LEU A 415 25.69 -17.49 -41.99
C LEU A 415 25.67 -16.67 -40.68
N ALA A 416 26.39 -17.13 -39.70
CA ALA A 416 26.50 -16.42 -38.44
C ALA A 416 27.43 -15.18 -38.65
N LEU A 417 26.89 -14.01 -38.27
CA LEU A 417 27.62 -12.75 -38.31
C LEU A 417 27.94 -12.32 -36.86
N ARG A 418 29.21 -12.45 -36.47
CA ARG A 418 29.68 -12.04 -35.14
C ARG A 418 30.12 -10.59 -35.16
N ARG A 419 29.30 -9.69 -34.64
CA ARG A 419 29.63 -8.26 -34.56
C ARG A 419 30.67 -7.98 -33.48
N MET A 420 31.64 -7.11 -33.83
CA MET A 420 32.64 -6.59 -32.92
C MET A 420 32.03 -5.47 -32.04
N ARG A 421 32.27 -5.50 -30.74
CA ARG A 421 31.80 -4.47 -29.81
C ARG A 421 32.90 -4.07 -28.83
N PRO A 422 33.53 -2.91 -29.00
CA PRO A 422 33.30 -1.91 -30.05
C PRO A 422 33.83 -2.38 -31.42
N PRO A 423 33.36 -1.77 -32.54
CA PRO A 423 33.96 -1.99 -33.87
C PRO A 423 35.44 -1.59 -33.88
N ILE A 424 36.24 -2.28 -34.69
CA ILE A 424 37.71 -2.05 -34.75
C ILE A 424 38.01 -1.05 -35.85
N PRO A 425 38.65 0.11 -35.58
CA PRO A 425 39.11 1.04 -36.62
C PRO A 425 40.17 0.39 -37.54
N VAL A 426 39.97 0.53 -38.84
CA VAL A 426 40.86 -0.01 -39.84
C VAL A 426 41.25 1.05 -40.89
N ARG A 427 42.38 0.87 -41.54
CA ARG A 427 42.76 1.69 -42.70
C ARG A 427 42.48 0.88 -43.97
N VAL A 428 41.60 1.41 -44.84
CA VAL A 428 41.22 0.76 -46.09
C VAL A 428 41.89 1.46 -47.25
N ILE A 429 42.39 0.68 -48.21
CA ILE A 429 42.94 1.16 -49.47
C ILE A 429 41.87 0.95 -50.55
N LEU A 430 41.52 2.04 -51.24
CA LEU A 430 40.51 2.03 -52.28
C LEU A 430 41.16 2.14 -53.67
N LEU A 431 40.59 1.40 -54.64
CA LEU A 431 40.84 1.58 -56.05
C LEU A 431 39.49 1.74 -56.76
N ALA A 432 39.32 2.86 -57.47
CA ALA A 432 38.08 3.19 -58.15
C ALA A 432 36.84 3.07 -57.18
N MET A 433 36.96 3.62 -55.97
CA MET A 433 35.94 3.59 -54.91
C MET A 433 35.63 2.20 -54.35
N ARG A 434 36.38 1.19 -54.70
CA ARG A 434 36.19 -0.18 -54.19
C ARG A 434 37.33 -0.53 -53.22
N PRO A 435 37.09 -1.16 -52.10
CA PRO A 435 38.15 -1.59 -51.19
C PRO A 435 38.92 -2.75 -51.77
N ILE A 436 40.26 -2.61 -51.80
CA ILE A 436 41.20 -3.60 -52.33
C ILE A 436 42.12 -4.20 -51.26
N ALA A 437 42.32 -3.49 -50.16
CA ALA A 437 43.07 -3.99 -49.03
C ALA A 437 42.67 -3.22 -47.76
N PHE A 438 42.84 -3.84 -46.60
CA PHE A 438 42.71 -3.13 -45.32
C PHE A 438 43.78 -3.58 -44.33
N ARG A 439 44.02 -2.72 -43.35
CA ARG A 439 44.98 -2.97 -42.27
C ARG A 439 44.31 -2.64 -40.92
N ASN A 440 44.32 -3.62 -40.01
CA ASN A 440 44.12 -3.36 -38.59
C ASN A 440 45.52 -3.08 -37.94
N ALA A 441 45.56 -2.83 -36.62
CA ALA A 441 46.79 -2.50 -35.92
C ALA A 441 47.91 -3.55 -36.12
N GLU A 442 47.58 -4.82 -36.32
CA GLU A 442 48.50 -5.96 -36.30
C GLU A 442 48.76 -6.56 -37.67
N LYS A 443 47.78 -6.64 -38.57
CA LYS A 443 47.87 -7.38 -39.83
C LYS A 443 47.33 -6.59 -41.01
N ARG A 444 47.91 -6.83 -42.21
CA ARG A 444 47.40 -6.34 -43.49
C ARG A 444 46.69 -7.49 -44.20
N TYR A 445 45.53 -7.21 -44.75
CA TYR A 445 44.71 -8.13 -45.51
C TYR A 445 44.51 -7.58 -46.91
N GLU A 446 44.70 -8.43 -47.93
CA GLU A 446 44.34 -8.14 -49.30
C GLU A 446 42.97 -8.70 -49.63
N ILE A 447 42.11 -7.88 -50.20
CA ILE A 447 40.73 -8.24 -50.49
C ILE A 447 40.69 -9.03 -51.80
N ILE A 448 40.17 -10.25 -51.69
CA ILE A 448 40.00 -11.16 -52.84
C ILE A 448 38.67 -10.79 -53.54
N ASP A 449 37.61 -10.66 -52.77
CA ASP A 449 36.27 -10.29 -53.25
C ASP A 449 35.65 -9.25 -52.33
N ALA A 450 34.89 -8.31 -52.94
CA ALA A 450 34.13 -7.28 -52.20
C ALA A 450 32.77 -7.08 -52.84
N TYR A 451 31.73 -7.13 -52.03
CA TYR A 451 30.35 -6.91 -52.39
C TYR A 451 29.82 -5.70 -51.64
N GLY A 452 29.17 -4.77 -52.35
CA GLY A 452 28.70 -3.50 -51.82
C GLY A 452 28.89 -2.36 -52.83
N PRO A 453 28.75 -1.08 -52.42
CA PRO A 453 28.41 -0.64 -51.06
C PRO A 453 26.90 -0.81 -50.76
N TRP A 454 26.62 -1.30 -49.59
CA TRP A 454 25.27 -1.24 -49.02
C TRP A 454 25.17 0.05 -48.24
N LYS A 455 24.35 1.02 -48.71
CA LYS A 455 24.20 2.33 -48.05
C LYS A 455 23.03 2.33 -47.10
N THR A 456 23.31 2.66 -45.87
CA THR A 456 22.32 2.73 -44.83
C THR A 456 22.45 4.05 -44.08
N SER A 457 21.35 4.73 -43.79
CA SER A 457 21.34 5.97 -43.03
C SER A 457 20.01 6.12 -42.26
N GLY A 458 20.04 6.92 -41.21
CA GLY A 458 18.82 7.18 -40.41
C GLY A 458 19.05 8.23 -39.34
N CYS A 459 17.94 8.60 -38.70
CA CYS A 459 17.91 9.59 -37.62
C CYS A 459 18.57 10.94 -37.99
N TRP A 460 18.58 11.31 -39.28
CA TRP A 460 19.20 12.54 -39.77
C TRP A 460 18.61 13.82 -39.19
N TRP A 461 17.44 13.71 -38.52
CA TRP A 461 16.74 14.81 -37.81
C TRP A 461 17.13 14.98 -36.35
N SER A 462 18.09 14.19 -35.85
CA SER A 462 18.53 14.19 -34.44
C SER A 462 20.05 14.18 -34.34
N ASP A 463 20.59 14.52 -33.17
CA ASP A 463 22.04 14.47 -32.89
C ASP A 463 22.63 13.07 -33.00
N ASN A 464 21.78 12.04 -33.03
CA ASN A 464 22.16 10.63 -33.17
C ASN A 464 22.02 10.12 -34.60
N GLY A 465 22.08 11.02 -35.60
CA GLY A 465 22.09 10.65 -37.01
C GLY A 465 23.26 9.72 -37.36
N TRP A 466 23.01 8.79 -38.24
CA TRP A 466 24.04 7.86 -38.75
C TRP A 466 23.94 7.72 -40.27
N ASP A 467 25.10 7.54 -40.91
CA ASP A 467 25.24 7.31 -42.35
C ASP A 467 26.46 6.40 -42.57
N ALA A 468 26.23 5.22 -43.13
CA ALA A 468 27.25 4.21 -43.30
C ALA A 468 27.23 3.57 -44.71
N GLU A 469 28.38 3.20 -45.20
CA GLU A 469 28.55 2.35 -46.38
C GLU A 469 29.18 1.03 -45.93
N GLU A 470 28.46 -0.06 -46.10
CA GLU A 470 28.89 -1.39 -45.69
C GLU A 470 29.37 -2.22 -46.89
N TRP A 471 30.40 -3.01 -46.66
CA TRP A 471 30.99 -3.89 -47.63
C TRP A 471 31.23 -5.28 -47.06
N ASP A 472 30.70 -6.31 -47.69
CA ASP A 472 31.00 -7.70 -47.38
C ASP A 472 32.28 -8.07 -48.16
N VAL A 473 33.32 -8.43 -47.44
CA VAL A 473 34.64 -8.70 -48.05
C VAL A 473 35.18 -10.07 -47.68
N LEU A 474 35.76 -10.74 -48.63
CA LEU A 474 36.65 -11.90 -48.44
C LEU A 474 38.06 -11.44 -48.60
N ALA A 475 38.90 -11.61 -47.58
CA ALA A 475 40.27 -11.11 -47.59
C ALA A 475 41.25 -12.15 -47.04
N SER A 476 42.50 -12.08 -47.48
CA SER A 476 43.57 -12.94 -46.97
C SER A 476 44.81 -12.12 -46.58
N ASN A 477 45.58 -12.64 -45.64
CA ASN A 477 46.85 -12.04 -45.23
C ASN A 477 48.05 -12.80 -45.83
N ALA A 478 49.22 -12.23 -45.69
CA ALA A 478 50.47 -12.85 -46.17
C ALA A 478 50.83 -14.21 -45.57
N GLY A 479 50.21 -14.56 -44.45
CA GLY A 479 50.30 -15.85 -43.76
C GLY A 479 49.31 -16.91 -44.28
N GLY A 480 48.52 -16.61 -45.30
CA GLY A 480 47.52 -17.54 -45.88
C GLY A 480 46.24 -17.67 -45.10
N GLU A 481 46.02 -16.87 -44.05
CA GLU A 481 44.77 -16.83 -43.29
C GLU A 481 43.74 -16.01 -44.07
N SER A 482 42.58 -16.63 -44.36
CA SER A 482 41.46 -15.97 -45.04
C SER A 482 40.38 -15.64 -44.04
N ILE A 483 39.76 -14.47 -44.16
CA ILE A 483 38.64 -14.01 -43.33
C ILE A 483 37.52 -13.46 -44.22
N ALA A 484 36.32 -13.78 -43.88
CA ALA A 484 35.11 -13.13 -44.41
C ALA A 484 34.63 -12.12 -43.38
N CYS A 485 34.46 -10.85 -43.74
CA CYS A 485 34.14 -9.80 -42.77
C CYS A 485 33.31 -8.68 -43.38
N LEU A 486 32.68 -7.91 -42.50
CA LEU A 486 31.95 -6.70 -42.81
C LEU A 486 32.81 -5.48 -42.49
N LEU A 487 33.14 -4.70 -43.54
CA LEU A 487 33.79 -3.40 -43.43
C LEU A 487 32.72 -2.31 -43.56
N ALA A 488 32.71 -1.34 -42.67
CA ALA A 488 31.80 -0.20 -42.73
C ALA A 488 32.57 1.12 -42.76
N LEU A 489 32.20 2.03 -43.65
CA LEU A 489 32.61 3.43 -43.61
C LEU A 489 31.55 4.24 -42.88
N ASP A 490 31.88 4.77 -41.73
CA ASP A 490 31.08 5.83 -41.07
C ASP A 490 31.32 7.14 -41.84
N ARG A 491 30.34 7.55 -42.64
CA ARG A 491 30.43 8.73 -43.51
C ARG A 491 30.38 10.05 -42.76
N ILE A 492 29.84 10.04 -41.54
CA ILE A 492 29.78 11.24 -40.70
C ILE A 492 31.16 11.53 -40.11
N ARG A 493 31.88 10.47 -39.68
CA ARG A 493 33.21 10.59 -39.06
C ARG A 493 34.36 10.36 -40.03
N ASP A 494 34.06 9.89 -41.22
CA ASP A 494 35.02 9.47 -42.23
C ASP A 494 36.01 8.43 -41.72
N ILE A 495 35.49 7.40 -41.05
CA ILE A 495 36.30 6.34 -40.43
C ILE A 495 35.86 4.99 -40.96
N TRP A 496 36.81 4.17 -41.40
CA TRP A 496 36.56 2.77 -41.70
C TRP A 496 36.63 1.90 -40.44
N LEU A 497 35.69 0.98 -40.34
CA LEU A 497 35.52 0.08 -39.20
C LEU A 497 35.40 -1.38 -39.69
N LEU A 498 36.07 -2.30 -39.01
CA LEU A 498 35.75 -3.72 -39.08
C LEU A 498 34.62 -3.98 -38.10
N GLU A 499 33.41 -4.16 -38.60
CA GLU A 499 32.22 -4.29 -37.78
C GLU A 499 31.90 -5.71 -37.37
N ALA A 500 32.16 -6.68 -38.25
CA ALA A 500 31.82 -8.06 -37.97
C ALA A 500 32.67 -9.07 -38.74
N LEU A 501 32.71 -10.30 -38.28
CA LEU A 501 33.25 -11.47 -38.92
C LEU A 501 32.13 -12.46 -39.24
N TYR A 502 32.23 -13.11 -40.40
CA TYR A 502 31.42 -14.25 -40.76
C TYR A 502 32.08 -15.53 -40.25
N ASP A 503 31.32 -16.34 -39.49
CA ASP A 503 31.77 -17.64 -38.96
C ASP A 503 31.40 -18.75 -39.96
#